data_e465475de9c899919738bf030afe708c
#
_entry.id   e465475de9c899919738bf030afe708c
#
_cell.length_a   1.000
_cell.length_b   1.000
_cell.length_c   1.000
_cell.angle_alpha   90.00
_cell.angle_beta   90.00
_cell.angle_gamma   90.00
#
_symmetry.space_group_name_H-M   'P 1'
#
loop_
_entity.id
_entity.type
_entity.pdbx_description
1 polymer ?
#
loop_
_entity_poly.entity_id
_entity_poly.type
_entity_poly.pdbx_seq_one_letter_code
_entity_poly.pdbx_strand_id
1 'polypeptide(L)'
;MDPIHEQVRAELMKHLEGLEGGPHVSAMPDFFVDHFVYFNGGASRFEEEFRRVVSRGGGDMPHTLQEIHKGGNAANMSYAVSRLGGRAVLLARTDGVGLALLRYFFEGENVDLSRVRGDGRLAVSTQLELKDDKGAVNVMIGDWGSVSDFGPGLLTDEDYKVMMDCDYVCVVNWSENLKGTDLAEAVFSRIGEGEVRRFFDPGDPSTKPGEMEGLFRRVLSKGLVDHLSLNENEIRWISKEAGIAAKEGLRGLKADLRRLWEATGEKVVDLHTSEYSATVVGGEVHLCPTFKVSPVRATGAGDAWNAASIWGEHMGLKPLERLIFANAAAGIYISKDKAEPPRLSEIKAALSSLEFKDIEGDVL
;
A
#
# COMPACT_ATOMS: atom_id res chain seq x y z
N MET A 1 -11.62 -5.29 -25.57
CA MET A 1 -11.92 -5.83 -24.21
C MET A 1 -11.93 -7.34 -24.29
N ASP A 2 -11.17 -8.03 -23.47
CA ASP A 2 -11.11 -9.49 -23.45
C ASP A 2 -12.38 -10.04 -22.76
N PRO A 3 -13.18 -10.89 -23.45
CA PRO A 3 -14.40 -11.48 -22.91
C PRO A 3 -14.19 -12.24 -21.59
N ILE A 4 -12.97 -12.72 -21.34
CA ILE A 4 -12.63 -13.52 -20.17
C ILE A 4 -12.73 -12.70 -18.87
N HIS A 5 -12.30 -11.43 -18.87
CA HIS A 5 -12.39 -10.59 -17.67
C HIS A 5 -13.84 -10.26 -17.29
N GLU A 6 -14.72 -10.08 -18.30
CA GLU A 6 -16.14 -9.88 -18.04
C GLU A 6 -16.82 -11.14 -17.48
N GLN A 7 -16.46 -12.31 -18.01
CA GLN A 7 -16.95 -13.57 -17.49
C GLN A 7 -16.49 -13.78 -16.04
N VAL A 8 -15.20 -13.59 -15.75
CA VAL A 8 -14.63 -13.73 -14.40
C VAL A 8 -15.26 -12.72 -13.43
N ARG A 9 -15.53 -11.48 -13.89
CA ARG A 9 -16.24 -10.48 -13.08
C ARG A 9 -17.64 -10.96 -12.69
N ALA A 10 -18.37 -11.57 -13.62
CA ALA A 10 -19.69 -12.12 -13.33
C ALA A 10 -19.63 -13.31 -12.36
N GLU A 11 -18.59 -14.14 -12.45
CA GLU A 11 -18.32 -15.22 -11.48
C GLU A 11 -17.96 -14.65 -10.10
N LEU A 12 -17.09 -13.65 -10.05
CA LEU A 12 -16.73 -12.94 -8.83
C LEU A 12 -17.96 -12.36 -8.11
N MET A 13 -18.85 -11.69 -8.86
CA MET A 13 -20.08 -11.12 -8.26
C MET A 13 -20.93 -12.19 -7.57
N LYS A 14 -21.06 -13.37 -8.18
CA LYS A 14 -21.76 -14.51 -7.57
C LYS A 14 -20.98 -15.07 -6.36
N HIS A 15 -19.65 -15.15 -6.47
CA HIS A 15 -18.81 -15.63 -5.39
C HIS A 15 -18.88 -14.70 -4.16
N LEU A 16 -18.98 -13.41 -4.38
CA LEU A 16 -19.14 -12.41 -3.31
C LEU A 16 -20.52 -12.45 -2.62
N GLU A 17 -21.54 -13.08 -3.23
CA GLU A 17 -22.84 -13.25 -2.59
C GLU A 17 -22.67 -14.12 -1.32
N GLY A 18 -23.08 -13.58 -0.18
CA GLY A 18 -22.99 -14.26 1.11
C GLY A 18 -21.62 -14.28 1.78
N LEU A 19 -20.56 -13.78 1.13
CA LEU A 19 -19.28 -13.57 1.84
C LEU A 19 -19.40 -12.40 2.81
N GLU A 20 -19.03 -12.65 4.06
CA GLU A 20 -18.98 -11.67 5.15
C GLU A 20 -17.69 -11.88 5.95
N GLY A 21 -17.26 -10.85 6.69
CA GLY A 21 -16.01 -10.90 7.45
C GLY A 21 -14.78 -10.70 6.58
N GLY A 22 -13.63 -11.12 7.08
CA GLY A 22 -12.34 -10.97 6.42
C GLY A 22 -11.19 -11.38 7.35
N PRO A 23 -9.93 -11.22 6.90
CA PRO A 23 -8.76 -11.67 7.63
C PRO A 23 -8.53 -10.89 8.91
N HIS A 24 -7.82 -11.51 9.83
CA HIS A 24 -7.15 -10.87 10.94
C HIS A 24 -5.71 -10.55 10.55
N VAL A 25 -5.35 -9.28 10.53
CA VAL A 25 -4.07 -8.79 10.00
C VAL A 25 -3.31 -8.04 11.09
N SER A 26 -2.03 -8.30 11.26
CA SER A 26 -1.13 -7.38 11.96
C SER A 26 -0.31 -6.61 10.93
N ALA A 27 -0.24 -5.27 11.06
CA ALA A 27 0.49 -4.41 10.15
C ALA A 27 1.46 -3.49 10.90
N MET A 28 2.65 -3.31 10.34
CA MET A 28 3.73 -2.49 10.89
C MET A 28 4.62 -1.92 9.77
N PRO A 29 5.43 -0.86 10.01
CA PRO A 29 5.73 -0.25 11.32
C PRO A 29 5.10 1.14 11.49
N ASP A 30 4.30 1.65 10.54
CA ASP A 30 4.14 3.08 10.34
C ASP A 30 2.73 3.63 10.54
N PHE A 31 2.73 4.83 11.08
CA PHE A 31 1.63 5.78 11.08
C PHE A 31 2.19 7.17 10.84
N PHE A 32 1.63 7.87 9.88
CA PHE A 32 1.91 9.27 9.57
C PHE A 32 0.67 10.12 9.78
N VAL A 33 0.88 11.38 10.02
CA VAL A 33 -0.10 12.42 9.75
C VAL A 33 0.22 13.02 8.39
N ASP A 34 -0.69 12.86 7.43
CA ASP A 34 -0.63 13.52 6.15
C ASP A 34 -1.29 14.90 6.27
N HIS A 35 -0.47 15.94 6.20
CA HIS A 35 -0.90 17.33 6.26
C HIS A 35 -0.89 17.92 4.85
N PHE A 36 -2.07 18.08 4.26
CA PHE A 36 -2.24 18.67 2.95
C PHE A 36 -2.34 20.20 3.06
N VAL A 37 -1.60 20.87 2.19
CA VAL A 37 -1.57 22.34 2.05
C VAL A 37 -1.94 22.66 0.62
N TYR A 38 -3.18 23.07 0.37
CA TYR A 38 -3.69 23.41 -0.96
C TYR A 38 -3.43 24.87 -1.27
N PHE A 39 -2.35 25.14 -2.01
CA PHE A 39 -2.04 26.50 -2.43
C PHE A 39 -2.83 26.88 -3.68
N ASN A 40 -3.55 27.99 -3.64
CA ASN A 40 -4.32 28.49 -4.78
C ASN A 40 -3.42 29.17 -5.80
N GLY A 41 -2.74 28.39 -6.61
CA GLY A 41 -1.81 28.83 -7.67
C GLY A 41 -0.75 27.76 -7.97
N GLY A 42 -0.11 27.89 -9.11
CA GLY A 42 0.98 27.01 -9.52
C GLY A 42 2.30 27.31 -8.83
N ALA A 43 3.32 26.51 -9.14
CA ALA A 43 4.65 26.55 -8.53
C ALA A 43 5.30 27.95 -8.62
N SER A 44 5.20 28.64 -9.77
CA SER A 44 5.77 29.97 -9.95
C SER A 44 5.15 31.00 -9.01
N ARG A 45 3.82 30.99 -8.82
CA ARG A 45 3.13 31.89 -7.89
C ARG A 45 3.49 31.58 -6.44
N PHE A 46 3.60 30.30 -6.10
CA PHE A 46 4.04 29.88 -4.77
C PHE A 46 5.46 30.40 -4.49
N GLU A 47 6.39 30.23 -5.43
CA GLU A 47 7.76 30.74 -5.30
C GLU A 47 7.81 32.25 -5.11
N GLU A 48 7.04 33.02 -5.86
CA GLU A 48 6.96 34.47 -5.74
C GLU A 48 6.44 34.89 -4.35
N GLU A 49 5.34 34.32 -3.91
CA GLU A 49 4.76 34.58 -2.58
C GLU A 49 5.71 34.19 -1.45
N PHE A 50 6.35 33.06 -1.58
CA PHE A 50 7.35 32.59 -0.61
C PHE A 50 8.52 33.55 -0.52
N ARG A 51 9.11 33.96 -1.67
CA ARG A 51 10.20 34.93 -1.72
C ARG A 51 9.79 36.31 -1.14
N ARG A 52 8.56 36.74 -1.35
CA ARG A 52 8.02 37.98 -0.78
C ARG A 52 7.98 37.89 0.77
N VAL A 53 7.56 36.75 1.34
CA VAL A 53 7.56 36.56 2.79
C VAL A 53 8.99 36.52 3.35
N VAL A 54 9.89 35.79 2.69
CA VAL A 54 11.30 35.70 3.10
C VAL A 54 11.99 37.09 3.06
N SER A 55 11.76 37.92 2.00
CA SER A 55 12.43 39.20 1.84
C SER A 55 12.04 40.23 2.91
N ARG A 56 10.89 40.09 3.55
CA ARG A 56 10.47 40.94 4.67
C ARG A 56 10.86 40.37 6.05
N GLY A 57 11.63 39.28 6.10
CA GLY A 57 12.09 38.66 7.34
C GLY A 57 11.12 37.65 7.98
N GLY A 58 10.11 37.21 7.23
CA GLY A 58 9.11 36.24 7.68
C GLY A 58 7.68 36.74 7.65
N GLY A 59 6.74 35.88 8.07
CA GLY A 59 5.30 36.20 8.13
C GLY A 59 4.44 35.07 7.54
N ASP A 60 3.17 35.36 7.34
CA ASP A 60 2.16 34.40 6.91
C ASP A 60 1.95 34.39 5.41
N MET A 61 1.58 33.22 4.89
CA MET A 61 0.94 33.00 3.59
C MET A 61 -0.53 32.63 3.86
N PRO A 62 -1.43 33.63 4.01
CA PRO A 62 -2.82 33.39 4.43
C PRO A 62 -3.66 32.79 3.30
N HIS A 63 -4.88 32.35 3.67
CA HIS A 63 -5.90 31.82 2.73
C HIS A 63 -5.49 30.54 2.01
N THR A 64 -4.71 29.70 2.68
CA THR A 64 -4.33 28.36 2.22
C THR A 64 -5.22 27.35 2.92
N LEU A 65 -6.01 26.60 2.16
CA LEU A 65 -6.77 25.48 2.73
C LEU A 65 -5.80 24.40 3.21
N GLN A 66 -6.05 23.88 4.40
CA GLN A 66 -5.23 22.83 4.98
C GLN A 66 -6.12 21.74 5.53
N GLU A 67 -5.70 20.49 5.31
CA GLU A 67 -6.41 19.30 5.80
C GLU A 67 -5.41 18.36 6.46
N ILE A 68 -5.90 17.63 7.45
CA ILE A 68 -5.13 16.60 8.17
C ILE A 68 -5.81 15.26 7.95
N HIS A 69 -5.06 14.30 7.42
CA HIS A 69 -5.51 12.93 7.18
C HIS A 69 -4.59 11.93 7.88
N LYS A 70 -5.07 10.69 8.02
CA LYS A 70 -4.20 9.58 8.37
C LYS A 70 -3.33 9.21 7.18
N GLY A 71 -2.08 8.87 7.43
CA GLY A 71 -1.11 8.36 6.47
C GLY A 71 -0.33 7.19 7.05
N GLY A 72 0.60 6.70 6.24
CA GLY A 72 1.39 5.52 6.53
C GLY A 72 0.76 4.23 6.00
N ASN A 73 1.59 3.41 5.36
CA ASN A 73 1.12 2.19 4.66
C ASN A 73 0.47 1.21 5.63
N ALA A 74 1.07 0.96 6.80
CA ALA A 74 0.51 0.04 7.79
C ALA A 74 -0.82 0.55 8.36
N ALA A 75 -0.91 1.84 8.68
CA ALA A 75 -2.15 2.45 9.17
C ALA A 75 -3.25 2.45 8.11
N ASN A 76 -2.93 2.84 6.86
CA ASN A 76 -3.87 2.82 5.75
C ASN A 76 -4.37 1.41 5.43
N MET A 77 -3.47 0.42 5.40
CA MET A 77 -3.79 -0.98 5.18
C MET A 77 -4.70 -1.54 6.29
N SER A 78 -4.38 -1.26 7.57
CA SER A 78 -5.19 -1.65 8.72
C SER A 78 -6.61 -1.09 8.62
N TYR A 79 -6.73 0.17 8.23
CA TYR A 79 -8.02 0.83 8.02
C TYR A 79 -8.80 0.17 6.86
N ALA A 80 -8.13 -0.11 5.74
CA ALA A 80 -8.76 -0.73 4.58
C ALA A 80 -9.23 -2.16 4.88
N VAL A 81 -8.46 -2.95 5.61
CA VAL A 81 -8.85 -4.31 6.07
C VAL A 81 -10.14 -4.23 6.92
N SER A 82 -10.20 -3.30 7.87
CA SER A 82 -11.41 -3.08 8.70
C SER A 82 -12.64 -2.75 7.82
N ARG A 83 -12.47 -1.88 6.85
CA ARG A 83 -13.55 -1.47 5.92
C ARG A 83 -14.08 -2.63 5.06
N LEU A 84 -13.23 -3.62 4.79
CA LEU A 84 -13.61 -4.85 4.07
C LEU A 84 -14.24 -5.92 4.97
N GLY A 85 -14.39 -5.64 6.28
CA GLY A 85 -15.02 -6.56 7.24
C GLY A 85 -14.00 -7.44 8.00
N GLY A 86 -12.70 -7.25 7.79
CA GLY A 86 -11.64 -7.89 8.56
C GLY A 86 -11.38 -7.19 9.89
N ARG A 87 -10.33 -7.62 10.58
CA ARG A 87 -9.77 -6.96 11.77
C ARG A 87 -8.28 -6.71 11.58
N ALA A 88 -7.78 -5.65 12.20
CA ALA A 88 -6.36 -5.36 12.14
C ALA A 88 -5.80 -5.04 13.52
N VAL A 89 -4.52 -5.35 13.73
CA VAL A 89 -3.71 -4.86 14.84
C VAL A 89 -2.59 -4.01 14.27
N LEU A 90 -2.55 -2.73 14.66
CA LEU A 90 -1.49 -1.82 14.22
C LEU A 90 -0.34 -1.83 15.24
N LEU A 91 0.87 -2.18 14.76
CA LEU A 91 2.10 -2.06 15.52
C LEU A 91 2.88 -0.85 15.00
N ALA A 92 2.91 0.22 15.75
CA ALA A 92 3.59 1.46 15.37
C ALA A 92 4.15 2.18 16.60
N ARG A 93 4.95 3.22 16.37
CA ARG A 93 5.46 4.09 17.43
C ARG A 93 5.24 5.54 17.07
N THR A 94 4.62 6.28 17.96
CA THR A 94 4.32 7.70 17.79
C THR A 94 4.44 8.43 19.15
N ASP A 95 3.92 9.64 19.27
CA ASP A 95 3.79 10.34 20.55
C ASP A 95 2.33 10.42 21.03
N GLY A 96 2.09 11.18 22.11
CA GLY A 96 0.75 11.35 22.66
C GLY A 96 -0.24 12.03 21.70
N VAL A 97 0.25 12.94 20.84
CA VAL A 97 -0.60 13.61 19.83
C VAL A 97 -0.98 12.59 18.74
N GLY A 98 -0.01 11.83 18.24
CA GLY A 98 -0.25 10.78 17.25
C GLY A 98 -1.21 9.72 17.74
N LEU A 99 -1.11 9.29 19.02
CA LEU A 99 -2.09 8.37 19.63
C LEU A 99 -3.51 8.96 19.68
N ALA A 100 -3.65 10.24 19.98
CA ALA A 100 -4.96 10.90 19.99
C ALA A 100 -5.57 10.95 18.58
N LEU A 101 -4.75 11.29 17.57
CA LEU A 101 -5.16 11.32 16.17
C LEU A 101 -5.51 9.91 15.64
N LEU A 102 -4.72 8.88 15.98
CA LEU A 102 -5.05 7.50 15.65
C LEU A 102 -6.42 7.09 16.19
N ARG A 103 -6.70 7.35 17.47
CA ARG A 103 -8.00 7.05 18.07
C ARG A 103 -9.15 7.76 17.36
N TYR A 104 -8.94 9.02 16.96
CA TYR A 104 -9.91 9.78 16.20
C TYR A 104 -10.14 9.20 14.80
N PHE A 105 -9.06 8.92 14.05
CA PHE A 105 -9.17 8.41 12.68
C PHE A 105 -9.75 7.00 12.60
N PHE A 106 -9.55 6.18 13.63
CA PHE A 106 -9.99 4.78 13.65
C PHE A 106 -11.25 4.57 14.49
N GLU A 107 -11.93 5.67 14.89
CA GLU A 107 -13.17 5.56 15.65
C GLU A 107 -14.24 4.77 14.88
N GLY A 108 -14.79 3.73 15.52
CA GLY A 108 -15.80 2.85 14.90
C GLY A 108 -15.26 1.82 13.91
N GLU A 109 -13.94 1.75 13.70
CA GLU A 109 -13.29 0.74 12.85
C GLU A 109 -12.72 -0.41 13.71
N ASN A 110 -12.64 -1.61 13.12
CA ASN A 110 -12.15 -2.81 13.79
C ASN A 110 -10.62 -2.91 13.75
N VAL A 111 -9.95 -1.91 14.32
CA VAL A 111 -8.50 -1.81 14.39
C VAL A 111 -8.06 -1.71 15.84
N ASP A 112 -7.27 -2.69 16.29
CA ASP A 112 -6.67 -2.67 17.63
C ASP A 112 -5.42 -1.79 17.64
N LEU A 113 -5.45 -0.73 18.45
CA LEU A 113 -4.35 0.21 18.65
C LEU A 113 -3.54 -0.08 19.92
N SER A 114 -3.80 -1.19 20.62
CA SER A 114 -3.14 -1.51 21.90
C SER A 114 -1.63 -1.75 21.75
N ARG A 115 -1.18 -2.04 20.53
CA ARG A 115 0.24 -2.25 20.20
C ARG A 115 0.92 -1.00 19.64
N VAL A 116 0.23 0.14 19.59
CA VAL A 116 0.84 1.43 19.24
C VAL A 116 1.48 2.03 20.48
N ARG A 117 2.77 2.34 20.38
CA ARG A 117 3.55 2.93 21.45
C ARG A 117 3.52 4.46 21.37
N GLY A 118 3.25 5.11 22.49
CA GLY A 118 3.13 6.56 22.59
C GLY A 118 4.38 7.27 23.15
N ASP A 119 5.51 6.58 23.19
CA ASP A 119 6.78 7.06 23.74
C ASP A 119 7.78 7.51 22.65
N GLY A 120 7.30 7.68 21.45
CA GLY A 120 8.09 8.08 20.29
C GLY A 120 7.89 9.54 19.88
N ARG A 121 8.10 9.78 18.58
CA ARG A 121 7.88 11.04 17.89
C ARG A 121 6.96 10.82 16.71
N LEU A 122 5.93 11.65 16.58
CA LEU A 122 4.99 11.62 15.47
C LEU A 122 5.70 11.79 14.13
N ALA A 123 5.37 10.95 13.17
CA ALA A 123 5.77 11.13 11.78
C ALA A 123 4.74 12.01 11.05
N VAL A 124 5.22 12.97 10.26
CA VAL A 124 4.39 13.92 9.52
C VAL A 124 4.87 14.05 8.08
N SER A 125 3.95 13.92 7.14
CA SER A 125 4.18 14.22 5.73
C SER A 125 3.37 15.44 5.34
N THR A 126 4.02 16.59 5.12
CA THR A 126 3.36 17.77 4.59
C THR A 126 3.35 17.72 3.07
N GLN A 127 2.17 17.68 2.49
CA GLN A 127 1.93 17.58 1.06
C GLN A 127 1.48 18.93 0.52
N LEU A 128 2.38 19.65 -0.15
CA LEU A 128 2.09 20.93 -0.77
C LEU A 128 1.50 20.69 -2.17
N GLU A 129 0.21 20.96 -2.30
CA GLU A 129 -0.54 20.84 -3.55
C GLU A 129 -0.55 22.16 -4.29
N LEU A 130 0.11 22.21 -5.45
CA LEU A 130 0.21 23.37 -6.32
C LEU A 130 -0.54 23.07 -7.62
N LYS A 131 -1.51 23.89 -7.99
CA LYS A 131 -2.32 23.68 -9.18
C LYS A 131 -2.53 24.98 -9.96
N ASP A 132 -2.28 24.91 -11.27
CA ASP A 132 -2.59 25.97 -12.23
C ASP A 132 -3.12 25.36 -13.56
N ASP A 133 -3.28 26.23 -14.57
CA ASP A 133 -3.76 25.83 -15.91
C ASP A 133 -2.80 24.85 -16.65
N LYS A 134 -1.55 24.73 -16.18
CA LYS A 134 -0.53 23.83 -16.76
C LYS A 134 -0.51 22.45 -16.11
N GLY A 135 -1.20 22.28 -14.98
CA GLY A 135 -1.29 21.02 -14.27
C GLY A 135 -1.22 21.15 -12.76
N ALA A 136 -1.11 20.01 -12.10
CA ALA A 136 -0.95 19.89 -10.66
C ALA A 136 0.42 19.30 -10.33
N VAL A 137 1.05 19.83 -9.28
CA VAL A 137 2.33 19.36 -8.75
C VAL A 137 2.15 19.15 -7.25
N ASN A 138 2.55 17.97 -6.75
CA ASN A 138 2.63 17.66 -5.34
C ASN A 138 4.11 17.69 -4.89
N VAL A 139 4.39 18.40 -3.80
CA VAL A 139 5.71 18.40 -3.17
C VAL A 139 5.56 17.90 -1.73
N MET A 140 6.20 16.77 -1.42
CA MET A 140 6.16 16.18 -0.09
C MET A 140 7.36 16.60 0.75
N ILE A 141 7.10 17.07 1.97
CA ILE A 141 8.11 17.41 2.99
C ILE A 141 7.86 16.48 4.17
N GLY A 142 8.72 15.47 4.31
CA GLY A 142 8.54 14.39 5.28
C GLY A 142 9.42 14.52 6.52
N ASP A 143 8.84 14.32 7.69
CA ASP A 143 9.54 13.96 8.93
C ASP A 143 9.09 12.55 9.31
N TRP A 144 9.99 11.58 9.20
CA TRP A 144 9.67 10.16 9.44
C TRP A 144 9.51 9.81 10.92
N GLY A 145 9.77 10.73 11.84
CA GLY A 145 9.57 10.52 13.27
C GLY A 145 10.16 9.22 13.78
N SER A 146 9.39 8.49 14.56
CA SER A 146 9.79 7.17 15.09
C SER A 146 9.56 6.01 14.11
N VAL A 147 9.04 6.24 12.92
CA VAL A 147 9.00 5.23 11.84
C VAL A 147 10.41 4.90 11.38
N SER A 148 11.28 5.92 11.29
CA SER A 148 12.66 5.77 10.81
C SER A 148 13.50 4.77 11.59
N ASP A 149 13.23 4.54 12.86
CA ASP A 149 14.00 3.68 13.77
C ASP A 149 13.21 2.50 14.35
N PHE A 150 12.01 2.22 13.82
CA PHE A 150 11.20 1.10 14.27
C PHE A 150 11.85 -0.24 13.89
N GLY A 151 12.58 -0.82 14.80
CA GLY A 151 13.35 -2.06 14.59
C GLY A 151 12.88 -3.21 15.47
N PRO A 152 13.45 -4.42 15.27
CA PRO A 152 13.07 -5.62 16.01
C PRO A 152 13.25 -5.50 17.53
N GLY A 153 14.18 -4.64 17.99
CA GLY A 153 14.39 -4.36 19.43
C GLY A 153 13.21 -3.66 20.11
N LEU A 154 12.25 -3.13 19.36
CA LEU A 154 11.01 -2.56 19.89
C LEU A 154 9.90 -3.62 20.04
N LEU A 155 10.03 -4.78 19.42
CA LEU A 155 9.03 -5.84 19.50
C LEU A 155 9.24 -6.71 20.75
N THR A 156 8.16 -6.99 21.45
CA THR A 156 8.13 -7.85 22.63
C THR A 156 7.61 -9.24 22.30
N ASP A 157 7.79 -10.20 23.19
CA ASP A 157 7.19 -11.54 23.04
C ASP A 157 5.65 -11.47 22.94
N GLU A 158 5.02 -10.49 23.58
CA GLU A 158 3.58 -10.28 23.50
C GLU A 158 3.14 -9.76 22.13
N ASP A 159 3.96 -8.90 21.50
CA ASP A 159 3.71 -8.47 20.12
C ASP A 159 3.76 -9.67 19.16
N TYR A 160 4.74 -10.55 19.33
CA TYR A 160 4.84 -11.77 18.51
C TYR A 160 3.69 -12.76 18.74
N LYS A 161 3.19 -12.90 19.98
CA LYS A 161 2.00 -13.72 20.24
C LYS A 161 0.78 -13.18 19.48
N VAL A 162 0.59 -11.86 19.50
CA VAL A 162 -0.50 -11.22 18.75
C VAL A 162 -0.35 -11.44 17.26
N MET A 163 0.86 -11.31 16.71
CA MET A 163 1.13 -11.59 15.30
C MET A 163 0.83 -13.05 14.92
N MET A 164 1.19 -14.00 15.78
CA MET A 164 0.94 -15.44 15.56
C MET A 164 -0.55 -15.83 15.65
N ASP A 165 -1.40 -14.96 16.22
CA ASP A 165 -2.87 -15.11 16.27
C ASP A 165 -3.57 -14.46 15.07
N CYS A 166 -2.81 -13.91 14.13
CA CYS A 166 -3.32 -13.30 12.90
C CYS A 166 -3.25 -14.27 11.72
N ASP A 167 -4.06 -14.03 10.70
CA ASP A 167 -3.95 -14.73 9.40
C ASP A 167 -2.77 -14.19 8.59
N TYR A 168 -2.48 -12.88 8.72
CA TYR A 168 -1.40 -12.20 8.01
C TYR A 168 -0.56 -11.33 8.94
N VAL A 169 0.75 -11.38 8.75
CA VAL A 169 1.72 -10.44 9.33
C VAL A 169 2.33 -9.62 8.22
N CYS A 170 2.02 -8.33 8.22
CA CYS A 170 2.39 -7.39 7.17
C CYS A 170 3.50 -6.46 7.65
N VAL A 171 4.67 -6.55 7.01
CA VAL A 171 5.72 -5.54 7.13
C VAL A 171 5.68 -4.72 5.85
N VAL A 172 5.38 -3.44 5.98
CA VAL A 172 5.21 -2.52 4.84
C VAL A 172 6.11 -1.29 5.00
N ASN A 173 6.18 -0.44 3.96
CA ASN A 173 6.96 0.80 3.99
C ASN A 173 8.41 0.64 4.50
N TRP A 174 9.10 -0.39 3.99
CA TRP A 174 10.53 -0.59 4.27
C TRP A 174 11.35 0.65 3.91
N SER A 175 10.94 1.37 2.88
CA SER A 175 11.63 2.52 2.30
C SER A 175 11.87 3.68 3.28
N GLU A 176 10.95 3.94 4.21
CA GLU A 176 11.06 5.03 5.18
C GLU A 176 11.55 4.59 6.55
N ASN A 177 11.90 3.31 6.70
CA ASN A 177 12.42 2.73 7.94
C ASN A 177 13.87 2.30 7.78
N LEU A 178 14.80 2.99 8.46
CA LEU A 178 16.24 2.66 8.45
C LEU A 178 16.56 1.28 9.05
N LYS A 179 15.61 0.69 9.77
CA LYS A 179 15.68 -0.68 10.32
C LYS A 179 14.82 -1.66 9.55
N GLY A 180 14.29 -1.27 8.38
CA GLY A 180 13.30 -2.04 7.64
C GLY A 180 13.74 -3.45 7.27
N THR A 181 15.00 -3.63 6.83
CA THR A 181 15.56 -4.96 6.53
C THR A 181 15.70 -5.81 7.79
N ASP A 182 16.21 -5.24 8.88
CA ASP A 182 16.34 -5.94 10.16
C ASP A 182 14.98 -6.32 10.73
N LEU A 183 13.98 -5.43 10.59
CA LEU A 183 12.61 -5.67 11.02
C LEU A 183 11.97 -6.82 10.24
N ALA A 184 12.00 -6.77 8.91
CA ALA A 184 11.43 -7.80 8.05
C ALA A 184 12.08 -9.18 8.29
N GLU A 185 13.41 -9.24 8.33
CA GLU A 185 14.14 -10.48 8.61
C GLU A 185 13.77 -11.07 9.97
N ALA A 186 13.78 -10.25 11.04
CA ALA A 186 13.48 -10.72 12.39
C ALA A 186 12.03 -11.19 12.55
N VAL A 187 11.07 -10.39 12.04
CA VAL A 187 9.65 -10.72 12.14
C VAL A 187 9.34 -11.99 11.35
N PHE A 188 9.71 -12.03 10.08
CA PHE A 188 9.37 -13.16 9.21
C PHE A 188 10.09 -14.45 9.59
N SER A 189 11.35 -14.36 10.06
CA SER A 189 12.06 -15.54 10.59
C SER A 189 11.43 -16.08 11.86
N ARG A 190 10.90 -15.23 12.73
CA ARG A 190 10.29 -15.65 13.98
C ARG A 190 8.87 -16.20 13.79
N ILE A 191 8.09 -15.63 12.86
CA ILE A 191 6.80 -16.19 12.46
C ILE A 191 7.01 -17.56 11.81
N GLY A 192 8.05 -17.70 10.97
CA GLY A 192 8.39 -18.93 10.30
C GLY A 192 7.38 -19.33 9.22
N GLU A 193 7.56 -20.56 8.69
CA GLU A 193 6.60 -21.17 7.77
C GLU A 193 5.43 -21.78 8.56
N GLY A 194 4.21 -21.55 8.10
CA GLY A 194 3.02 -22.06 8.77
C GLY A 194 1.71 -21.53 8.17
N GLU A 195 0.71 -21.45 9.02
CA GLU A 195 -0.63 -20.96 8.65
C GLU A 195 -0.65 -19.44 8.52
N VAL A 196 0.18 -18.72 9.30
CA VAL A 196 0.28 -17.25 9.25
C VAL A 196 1.04 -16.81 8.00
N ARG A 197 0.41 -16.01 7.16
CA ARG A 197 1.01 -15.48 5.92
C ARG A 197 1.88 -14.26 6.19
N ARG A 198 3.08 -14.24 5.62
CA ARG A 198 4.05 -13.14 5.72
C ARG A 198 3.94 -12.27 4.49
N PHE A 199 3.34 -11.09 4.65
CA PHE A 199 3.12 -10.12 3.57
C PHE A 199 4.16 -9.00 3.62
N PHE A 200 4.70 -8.62 2.47
CA PHE A 200 5.69 -7.56 2.34
C PHE A 200 5.38 -6.60 1.19
N ASP A 201 5.42 -5.30 1.50
CA ASP A 201 5.40 -4.19 0.54
C ASP A 201 6.56 -3.24 0.88
N PRO A 202 7.56 -3.09 -0.01
CA PRO A 202 8.77 -2.32 0.31
C PRO A 202 8.55 -0.81 0.38
N GLY A 203 7.47 -0.26 -0.19
CA GLY A 203 7.37 1.17 -0.48
C GLY A 203 8.38 1.59 -1.54
N ASP A 204 8.69 2.89 -1.67
CA ASP A 204 9.59 3.40 -2.71
C ASP A 204 11.08 3.10 -2.45
N PRO A 205 11.71 2.10 -3.11
CA PRO A 205 13.10 1.75 -2.87
C PRO A 205 14.11 2.81 -3.32
N SER A 206 13.69 3.78 -4.12
CA SER A 206 14.56 4.86 -4.59
C SER A 206 15.10 5.74 -3.46
N THR A 207 14.45 5.71 -2.29
CA THR A 207 14.88 6.43 -1.08
C THR A 207 16.09 5.78 -0.40
N LYS A 208 16.30 4.45 -0.62
CA LYS A 208 17.39 3.68 0.00
C LYS A 208 18.11 2.73 -0.99
N PRO A 209 18.63 3.24 -2.10
CA PRO A 209 19.21 2.40 -3.15
C PRO A 209 20.38 1.52 -2.66
N GLY A 210 21.15 1.99 -1.68
CA GLY A 210 22.28 1.26 -1.10
C GLY A 210 21.89 0.08 -0.19
N GLU A 211 20.63 -0.03 0.21
CA GLU A 211 20.16 -1.11 1.08
C GLU A 211 19.43 -2.23 0.34
N MET A 212 19.21 -2.07 -0.96
CA MET A 212 18.47 -3.02 -1.79
C MET A 212 19.12 -4.41 -1.84
N GLU A 213 20.45 -4.49 -1.98
CA GLU A 213 21.18 -5.76 -1.93
C GLU A 213 20.94 -6.49 -0.60
N GLY A 214 20.97 -5.74 0.51
CA GLY A 214 20.71 -6.27 1.85
C GLY A 214 19.31 -6.83 1.97
N LEU A 215 18.29 -6.08 1.52
CA LEU A 215 16.89 -6.53 1.51
C LEU A 215 16.73 -7.80 0.66
N PHE A 216 17.24 -7.81 -0.55
CA PHE A 216 17.13 -8.96 -1.44
C PHE A 216 17.78 -10.21 -0.84
N ARG A 217 19.03 -10.11 -0.38
CA ARG A 217 19.81 -11.26 0.14
C ARG A 217 19.32 -11.79 1.47
N ARG A 218 18.84 -10.93 2.38
CA ARG A 218 18.49 -11.31 3.76
C ARG A 218 17.02 -11.68 3.91
N VAL A 219 16.15 -11.14 3.05
CA VAL A 219 14.69 -11.31 3.17
C VAL A 219 14.12 -12.02 1.95
N LEU A 220 14.17 -11.39 0.76
CA LEU A 220 13.44 -11.89 -0.41
C LEU A 220 13.99 -13.22 -0.93
N SER A 221 15.30 -13.31 -1.19
CA SER A 221 15.91 -14.55 -1.71
C SER A 221 16.01 -15.68 -0.67
N LYS A 222 15.55 -15.46 0.56
CA LYS A 222 15.50 -16.48 1.61
C LYS A 222 14.13 -17.16 1.76
N GLY A 223 13.15 -16.75 0.95
CA GLY A 223 11.79 -17.26 1.08
C GLY A 223 11.14 -16.88 2.42
N LEU A 224 11.54 -15.74 3.01
CA LEU A 224 10.96 -15.26 4.26
C LEU A 224 9.61 -14.58 4.05
N VAL A 225 9.24 -14.29 2.81
CA VAL A 225 7.98 -13.65 2.42
C VAL A 225 7.08 -14.69 1.75
N ASP A 226 5.80 -14.72 2.06
CA ASP A 226 4.82 -15.56 1.37
C ASP A 226 4.11 -14.79 0.26
N HIS A 227 3.87 -13.50 0.48
CA HIS A 227 3.16 -12.63 -0.44
C HIS A 227 3.91 -11.30 -0.59
N LEU A 228 4.50 -11.08 -1.75
CA LEU A 228 5.22 -9.86 -2.13
C LEU A 228 4.33 -9.00 -3.01
N SER A 229 4.05 -7.76 -2.60
CA SER A 229 3.29 -6.79 -3.39
C SER A 229 4.16 -5.64 -3.85
N LEU A 230 4.04 -5.29 -5.13
CA LEU A 230 4.92 -4.34 -5.81
C LEU A 230 4.14 -3.42 -6.75
N ASN A 231 4.62 -2.18 -6.92
CA ASN A 231 4.23 -1.29 -8.01
C ASN A 231 5.29 -1.26 -9.13
N GLU A 232 5.09 -0.40 -10.17
CA GLU A 232 5.99 -0.30 -11.32
C GLU A 232 7.41 0.11 -10.94
N ASN A 233 7.58 0.95 -9.93
CA ASN A 233 8.89 1.39 -9.48
C ASN A 233 9.58 0.29 -8.67
N GLU A 234 8.88 -0.30 -7.74
CA GLU A 234 9.38 -1.33 -6.85
C GLU A 234 9.84 -2.58 -7.59
N ILE A 235 9.06 -3.06 -8.56
CA ILE A 235 9.46 -4.23 -9.36
C ILE A 235 10.73 -3.99 -10.14
N ARG A 236 10.99 -2.76 -10.63
CA ARG A 236 12.23 -2.43 -11.35
C ARG A 236 13.46 -2.55 -10.46
N TRP A 237 13.36 -2.05 -9.23
CA TRP A 237 14.42 -2.12 -8.25
C TRP A 237 14.72 -3.57 -7.84
N ILE A 238 13.70 -4.34 -7.46
CA ILE A 238 13.87 -5.71 -7.00
C ILE A 238 14.33 -6.62 -8.15
N SER A 239 13.79 -6.47 -9.35
CA SER A 239 14.24 -7.22 -10.53
C SER A 239 15.71 -6.97 -10.85
N LYS A 240 16.19 -5.74 -10.70
CA LYS A 240 17.61 -5.41 -10.88
C LYS A 240 18.50 -6.16 -9.88
N GLU A 241 18.11 -6.24 -8.61
CA GLU A 241 18.87 -7.01 -7.61
C GLU A 241 18.81 -8.52 -7.86
N ALA A 242 17.71 -9.02 -8.41
CA ALA A 242 17.56 -10.40 -8.87
C ALA A 242 18.33 -10.72 -10.19
N GLY A 243 19.01 -9.74 -10.79
CA GLY A 243 19.69 -9.91 -12.08
C GLY A 243 18.75 -10.08 -13.26
N ILE A 244 17.52 -9.64 -13.15
CA ILE A 244 16.49 -9.74 -14.20
C ILE A 244 16.49 -8.45 -15.00
N ALA A 245 16.89 -8.55 -16.28
CA ALA A 245 16.80 -7.42 -17.22
C ALA A 245 15.35 -7.24 -17.66
N ALA A 246 14.82 -6.02 -17.49
CA ALA A 246 13.46 -5.69 -17.90
C ALA A 246 13.26 -5.90 -19.40
N LYS A 247 12.16 -6.56 -19.77
CA LYS A 247 11.75 -6.78 -21.16
C LYS A 247 10.57 -5.88 -21.51
N GLU A 248 10.51 -5.48 -22.75
CA GLU A 248 9.42 -4.62 -23.22
C GLU A 248 8.12 -5.41 -23.44
N GLY A 249 6.99 -4.72 -23.25
CA GLY A 249 5.64 -5.21 -23.49
C GLY A 249 5.14 -6.23 -22.47
N LEU A 250 3.85 -6.56 -22.56
CA LEU A 250 3.18 -7.43 -21.57
C LEU A 250 3.76 -8.86 -21.55
N ARG A 251 4.18 -9.40 -22.68
CA ARG A 251 4.85 -10.74 -22.73
C ARG A 251 6.19 -10.72 -21.98
N GLY A 252 6.95 -9.63 -22.13
CA GLY A 252 8.20 -9.42 -21.41
C GLY A 252 7.94 -9.35 -19.90
N LEU A 253 6.97 -8.55 -19.51
CA LEU A 253 6.53 -8.40 -18.12
C LEU A 253 6.13 -9.75 -17.48
N LYS A 254 5.30 -10.55 -18.18
CA LYS A 254 4.90 -11.88 -17.67
C LYS A 254 6.11 -12.77 -17.41
N ALA A 255 7.08 -12.77 -18.33
CA ALA A 255 8.31 -13.55 -18.19
C ALA A 255 9.18 -13.04 -17.02
N ASP A 256 9.25 -11.73 -16.83
CA ASP A 256 10.05 -11.11 -15.75
C ASP A 256 9.41 -11.34 -14.39
N LEU A 257 8.08 -11.23 -14.26
CA LEU A 257 7.34 -11.58 -13.04
C LEU A 257 7.55 -13.04 -12.64
N ARG A 258 7.49 -13.98 -13.61
CA ARG A 258 7.76 -15.39 -13.32
C ARG A 258 9.18 -15.62 -12.83
N ARG A 259 10.19 -14.99 -13.48
CA ARG A 259 11.58 -15.06 -13.03
C ARG A 259 11.79 -14.48 -11.63
N LEU A 260 11.09 -13.38 -11.34
CA LEU A 260 11.14 -12.78 -10.01
C LEU A 260 10.58 -13.75 -8.97
N TRP A 261 9.42 -14.34 -9.24
CA TRP A 261 8.81 -15.37 -8.40
C TRP A 261 9.75 -16.56 -8.17
N GLU A 262 10.43 -17.05 -9.23
CA GLU A 262 11.44 -18.12 -9.13
C GLU A 262 12.66 -17.70 -8.29
N ALA A 263 13.09 -16.44 -8.39
CA ALA A 263 14.28 -15.93 -7.70
C ALA A 263 14.05 -15.65 -6.21
N THR A 264 12.83 -15.35 -5.84
CA THR A 264 12.45 -14.95 -4.48
C THR A 264 11.78 -16.09 -3.70
N GLY A 265 11.14 -17.05 -4.40
CA GLY A 265 10.54 -18.24 -3.79
C GLY A 265 9.24 -17.99 -3.03
N GLU A 266 8.60 -16.81 -3.22
CA GLU A 266 7.33 -16.49 -2.59
C GLU A 266 6.18 -17.37 -3.13
N LYS A 267 5.10 -17.47 -2.35
CA LYS A 267 3.86 -18.15 -2.81
C LYS A 267 3.09 -17.28 -3.79
N VAL A 268 3.10 -15.96 -3.56
CA VAL A 268 2.41 -14.96 -4.35
C VAL A 268 3.33 -13.77 -4.62
N VAL A 269 3.42 -13.34 -5.88
CA VAL A 269 4.01 -12.05 -6.27
C VAL A 269 2.97 -11.24 -7.00
N ASP A 270 2.59 -10.11 -6.44
CA ASP A 270 1.63 -9.18 -7.00
C ASP A 270 2.32 -7.95 -7.59
N LEU A 271 1.78 -7.47 -8.71
CA LEU A 271 2.11 -6.19 -9.33
C LEU A 271 0.83 -5.39 -9.52
N HIS A 272 0.79 -4.18 -8.98
CA HIS A 272 -0.32 -3.25 -9.19
C HIS A 272 0.17 -1.95 -9.83
N THR A 273 -0.48 -1.57 -10.92
CA THR A 273 -0.15 -0.36 -11.68
C THR A 273 -1.41 0.46 -11.92
N SER A 274 -1.26 1.64 -12.53
CA SER A 274 -2.42 2.43 -12.94
C SER A 274 -3.21 1.82 -14.10
N GLU A 275 -2.57 0.96 -14.92
CA GLU A 275 -3.16 0.43 -16.15
C GLU A 275 -3.64 -1.02 -16.01
N TYR A 276 -2.90 -1.82 -15.27
CA TYR A 276 -3.18 -3.24 -15.05
C TYR A 276 -2.65 -3.70 -13.70
N SER A 277 -3.12 -4.84 -13.25
CA SER A 277 -2.51 -5.62 -12.19
C SER A 277 -2.15 -7.01 -12.67
N ALA A 278 -1.18 -7.63 -12.03
CA ALA A 278 -0.78 -9.00 -12.32
C ALA A 278 -0.46 -9.75 -11.03
N THR A 279 -0.57 -11.08 -11.08
CA THR A 279 -0.16 -11.93 -9.97
C THR A 279 0.51 -13.20 -10.49
N VAL A 280 1.50 -13.68 -9.76
CA VAL A 280 2.09 -15.00 -9.98
C VAL A 280 1.72 -15.89 -8.80
N VAL A 281 1.04 -16.98 -9.08
CA VAL A 281 0.65 -18.01 -8.10
C VAL A 281 0.93 -19.37 -8.71
N GLY A 282 1.70 -20.21 -8.00
CA GLY A 282 2.06 -21.55 -8.49
C GLY A 282 2.83 -21.54 -9.82
N GLY A 283 3.54 -20.44 -10.15
CA GLY A 283 4.26 -20.25 -11.40
C GLY A 283 3.40 -19.80 -12.58
N GLU A 284 2.08 -19.65 -12.39
CA GLU A 284 1.19 -19.10 -13.42
C GLU A 284 1.03 -17.59 -13.24
N VAL A 285 1.13 -16.84 -14.34
CA VAL A 285 0.99 -15.39 -14.36
C VAL A 285 -0.42 -15.03 -14.84
N HIS A 286 -1.18 -14.39 -13.99
CA HIS A 286 -2.49 -13.82 -14.31
C HIS A 286 -2.36 -12.30 -14.43
N LEU A 287 -3.06 -11.68 -15.38
CA LEU A 287 -3.04 -10.25 -15.62
C LEU A 287 -4.46 -9.74 -15.84
N CYS A 288 -4.77 -8.60 -15.25
CA CYS A 288 -6.09 -7.98 -15.32
C CYS A 288 -5.95 -6.46 -15.58
N PRO A 289 -6.67 -5.89 -16.55
CA PRO A 289 -6.79 -4.44 -16.70
C PRO A 289 -7.35 -3.80 -15.43
N THR A 290 -6.97 -2.56 -15.15
CA THR A 290 -7.68 -1.75 -14.15
C THR A 290 -8.97 -1.17 -14.74
N PHE A 291 -9.69 -0.40 -13.93
CA PHE A 291 -10.94 0.22 -14.36
C PHE A 291 -10.74 1.67 -14.81
N LYS A 292 -11.57 2.12 -15.75
CA LYS A 292 -11.67 3.53 -16.17
C LYS A 292 -12.33 4.30 -15.05
N VAL A 293 -11.58 5.13 -14.37
CA VAL A 293 -12.05 5.98 -13.28
C VAL A 293 -11.48 7.39 -13.41
N SER A 294 -12.15 8.37 -12.79
CA SER A 294 -11.63 9.75 -12.71
C SER A 294 -10.93 9.94 -11.36
N PRO A 295 -9.59 9.88 -11.32
CA PRO A 295 -8.88 9.94 -10.05
C PRO A 295 -8.93 11.37 -9.47
N VAL A 296 -9.26 11.44 -8.19
CA VAL A 296 -9.19 12.67 -7.38
C VAL A 296 -7.87 12.69 -6.58
N ARG A 297 -7.34 11.50 -6.31
CA ARG A 297 -6.09 11.29 -5.56
C ARG A 297 -5.33 10.07 -6.08
N ALA A 298 -4.07 9.94 -5.71
CA ALA A 298 -3.27 8.74 -6.01
C ALA A 298 -2.70 8.10 -4.74
N THR A 299 -2.34 8.89 -3.74
CA THR A 299 -1.73 8.43 -2.48
C THR A 299 -2.67 7.50 -1.72
N GLY A 300 -2.15 6.35 -1.24
CA GLY A 300 -2.89 5.32 -0.51
C GLY A 300 -3.66 4.33 -1.40
N ALA A 301 -3.59 4.45 -2.73
CA ALA A 301 -4.20 3.49 -3.65
C ALA A 301 -3.60 2.08 -3.52
N GLY A 302 -2.28 1.99 -3.36
CA GLY A 302 -1.55 0.75 -3.12
C GLY A 302 -2.01 0.06 -1.83
N ASP A 303 -2.16 0.80 -0.73
CA ASP A 303 -2.63 0.25 0.56
C ASP A 303 -4.05 -0.31 0.47
N ALA A 304 -4.94 0.38 -0.25
CA ALA A 304 -6.30 -0.09 -0.49
C ALA A 304 -6.32 -1.33 -1.39
N TRP A 305 -5.45 -1.38 -2.39
CA TRP A 305 -5.26 -2.52 -3.28
C TRP A 305 -4.71 -3.72 -2.50
N ASN A 306 -3.67 -3.54 -1.70
CA ASN A 306 -3.04 -4.57 -0.87
C ASN A 306 -4.03 -5.20 0.11
N ALA A 307 -4.79 -4.37 0.83
CA ALA A 307 -5.82 -4.85 1.74
C ALA A 307 -6.89 -5.69 1.04
N ALA A 308 -7.33 -5.26 -0.16
CA ALA A 308 -8.29 -6.00 -0.96
C ALA A 308 -7.70 -7.29 -1.55
N SER A 309 -6.43 -7.30 -1.95
CA SER A 309 -5.71 -8.49 -2.40
C SER A 309 -5.62 -9.54 -1.29
N ILE A 310 -5.20 -9.14 -0.08
CA ILE A 310 -5.16 -10.01 1.10
C ILE A 310 -6.56 -10.53 1.45
N TRP A 311 -7.57 -9.64 1.45
CA TRP A 311 -8.95 -10.04 1.71
C TRP A 311 -9.41 -11.10 0.71
N GLY A 312 -9.16 -10.88 -0.58
CA GLY A 312 -9.54 -11.81 -1.64
C GLY A 312 -8.82 -13.16 -1.54
N GLU A 313 -7.52 -13.17 -1.20
CA GLU A 313 -6.77 -14.41 -0.97
C GLU A 313 -7.34 -15.19 0.22
N HIS A 314 -7.58 -14.52 1.34
CA HIS A 314 -8.16 -15.11 2.55
C HIS A 314 -9.55 -15.71 2.30
N MET A 315 -10.38 -15.02 1.53
CA MET A 315 -11.74 -15.46 1.19
C MET A 315 -11.78 -16.51 0.07
N GLY A 316 -10.63 -16.94 -0.44
CA GLY A 316 -10.52 -18.00 -1.44
C GLY A 316 -10.88 -17.57 -2.87
N LEU A 317 -10.80 -16.29 -3.19
CA LEU A 317 -10.96 -15.81 -4.56
C LEU A 317 -9.89 -16.38 -5.48
N LYS A 318 -10.27 -16.81 -6.67
CA LYS A 318 -9.30 -17.22 -7.71
C LYS A 318 -8.40 -16.05 -8.11
N PRO A 319 -7.19 -16.29 -8.66
CA PRO A 319 -6.24 -15.22 -8.96
C PRO A 319 -6.82 -14.04 -9.75
N LEU A 320 -7.56 -14.27 -10.84
CA LEU A 320 -8.19 -13.20 -11.62
C LEU A 320 -9.36 -12.52 -10.87
N GLU A 321 -10.16 -13.27 -10.10
CA GLU A 321 -11.21 -12.70 -9.26
C GLU A 321 -10.61 -11.74 -8.23
N ARG A 322 -9.48 -12.14 -7.61
CA ARG A 322 -8.74 -11.33 -6.63
C ARG A 322 -8.20 -10.05 -7.25
N LEU A 323 -7.59 -10.12 -8.45
CA LEU A 323 -7.13 -8.93 -9.16
C LEU A 323 -8.27 -7.97 -9.51
N ILE A 324 -9.41 -8.48 -10.01
CA ILE A 324 -10.58 -7.65 -10.31
C ILE A 324 -11.09 -6.97 -9.04
N PHE A 325 -11.19 -7.70 -7.94
CA PHE A 325 -11.64 -7.17 -6.65
C PHE A 325 -10.71 -6.09 -6.10
N ALA A 326 -9.40 -6.32 -6.13
CA ALA A 326 -8.40 -5.36 -5.67
C ALA A 326 -8.36 -4.10 -6.56
N ASN A 327 -8.45 -4.26 -7.89
CA ASN A 327 -8.54 -3.15 -8.83
C ASN A 327 -9.81 -2.31 -8.60
N ALA A 328 -10.95 -2.95 -8.29
CA ALA A 328 -12.18 -2.23 -7.96
C ALA A 328 -12.03 -1.44 -6.65
N ALA A 329 -11.46 -2.03 -5.62
CA ALA A 329 -11.22 -1.36 -4.34
C ALA A 329 -10.34 -0.11 -4.51
N ALA A 330 -9.21 -0.23 -5.21
CA ALA A 330 -8.30 0.88 -5.48
C ALA A 330 -8.96 1.94 -6.40
N GLY A 331 -9.67 1.52 -7.45
CA GLY A 331 -10.36 2.41 -8.38
C GLY A 331 -11.43 3.24 -7.68
N ILE A 332 -12.23 2.63 -6.80
CA ILE A 332 -13.23 3.36 -5.99
C ILE A 332 -12.55 4.30 -5.01
N TYR A 333 -11.47 3.87 -4.35
CA TYR A 333 -10.73 4.69 -3.41
C TYR A 333 -10.21 5.99 -4.04
N ILE A 334 -9.52 5.89 -5.20
CA ILE A 334 -8.94 7.07 -5.87
C ILE A 334 -9.98 8.02 -6.44
N SER A 335 -11.22 7.56 -6.62
CA SER A 335 -12.33 8.36 -7.16
C SER A 335 -13.13 9.13 -6.10
N LYS A 336 -12.85 8.89 -4.80
CA LYS A 336 -13.54 9.55 -3.68
C LYS A 336 -12.82 10.84 -3.27
N ASP A 337 -13.60 11.87 -2.90
CA ASP A 337 -13.07 13.10 -2.32
C ASP A 337 -12.39 12.88 -0.95
N LYS A 338 -12.88 11.90 -0.19
CA LYS A 338 -12.30 11.52 1.10
C LYS A 338 -11.33 10.35 0.94
N ALA A 339 -10.22 10.35 1.69
CA ALA A 339 -9.24 9.26 1.75
C ALA A 339 -9.78 8.05 2.54
N GLU A 340 -10.93 7.53 2.12
CA GLU A 340 -11.62 6.41 2.77
C GLU A 340 -11.69 5.22 1.81
N PRO A 341 -11.01 4.10 2.09
CA PRO A 341 -11.18 2.86 1.35
C PRO A 341 -12.65 2.42 1.30
N PRO A 342 -13.09 1.80 0.22
CA PRO A 342 -14.47 1.35 0.11
C PRO A 342 -14.78 0.25 1.13
N ARG A 343 -16.03 0.19 1.58
CA ARG A 343 -16.56 -0.97 2.27
C ARG A 343 -16.83 -2.12 1.28
N LEU A 344 -16.84 -3.34 1.76
CA LEU A 344 -17.17 -4.51 0.94
C LEU A 344 -18.49 -4.33 0.15
N SER A 345 -19.51 -3.74 0.79
CA SER A 345 -20.80 -3.46 0.15
C SER A 345 -20.70 -2.44 -1.00
N GLU A 346 -19.80 -1.46 -0.90
CA GLU A 346 -19.59 -0.47 -1.96
C GLU A 346 -18.90 -1.12 -3.18
N ILE A 347 -17.93 -2.02 -2.94
CA ILE A 347 -17.28 -2.77 -4.02
C ILE A 347 -18.30 -3.67 -4.72
N LYS A 348 -19.09 -4.45 -3.96
CA LYS A 348 -20.16 -5.31 -4.51
C LYS A 348 -21.12 -4.52 -5.38
N ALA A 349 -21.55 -3.34 -4.95
CA ALA A 349 -22.47 -2.49 -5.69
C ALA A 349 -21.85 -1.89 -6.97
N ALA A 350 -20.56 -1.52 -6.93
CA ALA A 350 -19.90 -0.86 -8.05
C ALA A 350 -19.44 -1.82 -9.16
N LEU A 351 -19.13 -3.09 -8.84
CA LEU A 351 -18.51 -4.05 -9.77
C LEU A 351 -19.25 -4.17 -11.11
N SER A 352 -20.58 -4.11 -11.12
CA SER A 352 -21.39 -4.25 -12.35
C SER A 352 -21.28 -3.04 -13.28
N SER A 353 -20.92 -1.86 -12.76
CA SER A 353 -20.89 -0.59 -13.50
C SER A 353 -19.46 -0.12 -13.87
N LEU A 354 -18.44 -0.72 -13.30
CA LEU A 354 -17.04 -0.39 -13.62
C LEU A 354 -16.66 -0.89 -15.01
N GLU A 355 -16.04 -0.05 -15.82
CA GLU A 355 -15.55 -0.39 -17.15
C GLU A 355 -14.03 -0.65 -17.08
N PHE A 356 -13.58 -1.79 -17.62
CA PHE A 356 -12.14 -2.06 -17.73
C PHE A 356 -11.45 -1.09 -18.69
N LYS A 357 -10.20 -0.77 -18.40
CA LYS A 357 -9.31 -0.08 -19.35
C LYS A 357 -9.00 -1.00 -20.53
N ASP A 358 -8.74 -0.38 -21.67
CA ASP A 358 -8.20 -1.09 -22.83
C ASP A 358 -6.67 -1.18 -22.66
N ILE A 359 -6.11 -2.38 -22.67
CA ILE A 359 -4.68 -2.59 -22.63
C ILE A 359 -4.21 -3.01 -24.03
N GLU A 360 -3.18 -2.33 -24.56
CA GLU A 360 -2.55 -2.74 -25.81
C GLU A 360 -1.67 -3.98 -25.59
N GLY A 361 -1.90 -5.05 -26.34
CA GLY A 361 -1.14 -6.29 -26.34
C GLY A 361 -1.96 -7.53 -25.99
N ASP A 362 -1.38 -8.72 -26.22
CA ASP A 362 -1.99 -10.01 -25.85
C ASP A 362 -2.00 -10.15 -24.32
N VAL A 363 -3.17 -10.05 -23.74
CA VAL A 363 -3.40 -10.16 -22.29
C VAL A 363 -3.46 -11.63 -21.83
N LEU A 364 -3.60 -12.57 -22.78
CA LEU A 364 -3.64 -14.04 -22.56
C LEU A 364 -2.25 -14.69 -22.58
#